data_7e6a7100c8c911672c3eed3903149be7
#
_entry.id   7e6a7100c8c911672c3eed3903149be7
#
_cell.length_a   1.000
_cell.length_b   1.000
_cell.length_c   1.000
_cell.angle_alpha   90.00
_cell.angle_beta   90.00
_cell.angle_gamma   90.00
#
_symmetry.space_group_name_H-M   'P 1'
#
loop_
_entity.id
_entity.type
_entity.pdbx_description
1 polymer ?
#
loop_
_entity_poly.entity_id
_entity_poly.type
_entity_poly.pdbx_seq_one_letter_code
_entity_poly.pdbx_strand_id
1 'polypeptide(L)'
;MNKQRYKNSYYEVRPIRDLKDMIESCADLFGPRPAFWIKNKHKEPFKAISYSQFRMDILALGTSLMSRGLKGKSIAIIGENSYNWVVAYFACAFGLGVVVPIDRELPAVEIANLINRSGASCLCYSEKLGSKIEEVMPLTTGLEQLVNLNGSVNDVKTPSFFELIEEGKVLMSEGCRDFVDIEVDPDAFFALLFTSGTTGLAKGVMMSQKNLISNVYNMSKFVKVDGSRGLSVLPMHHAYEMTCHIMTGLYQGLEIVICEGLKHIQSNIKEMKVSVMLGVPLIFESVHKHIMRQAKAQGKLDKIEKAIDISRKLKLYNHPGICKGIFKDIHKAFGGNISHFISGGAAINAKVIRDFEAMGFPMFQGYGMTENAPIIAVNRDRCSKADAAGPVMPGTEVKIIDANEEGIGEVICKGPSVMMGYFDDEEATKEAIV
;
A
#
# COMPACT_ATOMS: atom_id res chain seq x y z
N MET A 1 -1.50 -28.00 19.58
CA MET A 1 -0.39 -27.27 18.93
C MET A 1 0.13 -26.22 19.90
N ASN A 2 1.43 -26.22 20.15
CA ASN A 2 2.04 -25.57 21.31
C ASN A 2 2.05 -24.04 21.14
N LYS A 3 1.21 -23.30 21.87
CA LYS A 3 1.15 -21.82 21.89
C LYS A 3 2.52 -21.14 22.15
N GLN A 4 3.48 -21.87 22.71
CA GLN A 4 4.81 -21.39 23.06
C GLN A 4 5.77 -21.29 21.85
N ARG A 5 5.51 -22.03 20.76
CA ARG A 5 6.37 -22.05 19.55
C ARG A 5 6.25 -20.77 18.71
N TYR A 6 5.17 -20.01 18.85
CA TYR A 6 4.91 -18.79 18.06
C TYR A 6 5.38 -17.50 18.74
N LYS A 7 5.53 -17.49 20.06
CA LYS A 7 5.96 -16.32 20.84
C LYS A 7 7.40 -15.88 20.56
N ASN A 8 8.28 -16.78 20.08
CA ASN A 8 9.73 -16.55 19.99
C ASN A 8 10.28 -16.51 18.56
N SER A 9 9.46 -16.19 17.54
CA SER A 9 9.91 -16.23 16.14
C SER A 9 9.59 -14.97 15.36
N TYR A 10 9.75 -13.82 15.97
CA TYR A 10 9.74 -12.53 15.24
C TYR A 10 11.05 -12.32 14.51
N TYR A 11 10.99 -11.60 13.40
CA TYR A 11 12.17 -11.13 12.70
C TYR A 11 12.77 -9.93 13.43
N GLU A 12 14.08 -9.83 13.42
CA GLU A 12 14.76 -8.62 13.86
C GLU A 12 14.56 -7.50 12.85
N VAL A 13 14.21 -6.33 13.34
CA VAL A 13 13.93 -5.14 12.54
C VAL A 13 14.55 -3.91 13.21
N ARG A 14 15.00 -2.94 12.41
CA ARG A 14 15.55 -1.69 12.94
C ARG A 14 14.45 -0.81 13.53
N PRO A 15 14.72 -0.05 14.59
CA PRO A 15 13.76 0.95 15.07
C PRO A 15 13.56 2.05 14.02
N ILE A 16 12.36 2.62 13.99
CA ILE A 16 11.99 3.80 13.22
C ILE A 16 11.17 4.73 14.10
N ARG A 17 11.44 6.03 14.04
CA ARG A 17 10.78 7.06 14.82
C ARG A 17 9.55 7.61 14.09
N ASP A 18 9.72 7.94 12.83
CA ASP A 18 8.72 8.53 11.94
C ASP A 18 8.98 8.11 10.49
N LEU A 19 8.13 8.53 9.54
CA LEU A 19 8.26 8.17 8.12
C LEU A 19 9.47 8.84 7.44
N LYS A 20 9.91 10.01 7.91
CA LYS A 20 11.14 10.66 7.43
C LYS A 20 12.36 9.83 7.81
N ASP A 21 12.49 9.50 9.10
CA ASP A 21 13.55 8.62 9.62
C ASP A 21 13.56 7.26 8.89
N MET A 22 12.38 6.69 8.61
CA MET A 22 12.25 5.46 7.84
C MET A 22 12.88 5.59 6.46
N ILE A 23 12.55 6.61 5.68
CA ILE A 23 13.05 6.77 4.31
C ILE A 23 14.52 7.18 4.30
N GLU A 24 14.96 8.04 5.22
CA GLU A 24 16.37 8.40 5.35
C GLU A 24 17.22 7.17 5.64
N SER A 25 16.83 6.34 6.63
CA SER A 25 17.52 5.09 6.92
C SER A 25 17.47 4.07 5.76
N CYS A 26 16.38 4.04 4.98
CA CYS A 26 16.32 3.22 3.76
C CYS A 26 17.30 3.72 2.70
N ALA A 27 17.42 5.03 2.51
CA ALA A 27 18.37 5.62 1.55
C ALA A 27 19.83 5.36 1.97
N ASP A 28 20.12 5.38 3.27
CA ASP A 28 21.46 5.07 3.78
C ASP A 28 21.82 3.58 3.64
N LEU A 29 20.85 2.68 3.89
CA LEU A 29 21.08 1.24 3.83
C LEU A 29 21.07 0.67 2.40
N PHE A 30 20.17 1.19 1.55
CA PHE A 30 19.90 0.63 0.23
C PHE A 30 20.28 1.57 -0.92
N GLY A 31 20.68 2.79 -0.66
CA GLY A 31 21.08 3.90 -1.53
C GLY A 31 20.97 3.67 -3.03
N PRO A 32 21.96 3.02 -3.68
CA PRO A 32 21.98 2.83 -5.12
C PRO A 32 21.01 1.74 -5.64
N ARG A 33 20.43 0.93 -4.73
CA ARG A 33 19.48 -0.11 -5.15
C ARG A 33 18.17 0.52 -5.65
N PRO A 34 17.48 -0.10 -6.61
CA PRO A 34 16.15 0.34 -7.01
C PRO A 34 15.17 0.33 -5.83
N ALA A 35 14.48 1.45 -5.60
CA ALA A 35 13.30 1.55 -4.75
C ALA A 35 12.04 1.33 -5.59
N PHE A 36 12.01 1.92 -6.79
CA PHE A 36 10.87 1.83 -7.70
C PHE A 36 11.30 1.43 -9.10
N TRP A 37 10.38 0.72 -9.77
CA TRP A 37 10.42 0.43 -11.19
C TRP A 37 9.17 0.99 -11.84
N ILE A 38 9.35 1.87 -12.83
CA ILE A 38 8.25 2.58 -13.51
C ILE A 38 8.36 2.43 -15.02
N LYS A 39 7.24 2.56 -15.74
CA LYS A 39 7.19 2.76 -17.18
C LYS A 39 6.54 4.11 -17.49
N ASN A 40 7.15 4.86 -18.40
CA ASN A 40 6.54 6.10 -18.89
C ASN A 40 5.48 5.79 -19.95
N LYS A 41 5.73 4.77 -20.80
CA LYS A 41 4.80 4.31 -21.83
C LYS A 41 4.76 2.79 -21.87
N HIS A 42 3.61 2.23 -22.20
CA HIS A 42 3.34 0.79 -22.19
C HIS A 42 4.39 -0.11 -22.86
N LYS A 43 5.01 0.32 -23.94
CA LYS A 43 5.99 -0.52 -24.68
C LYS A 43 7.45 -0.26 -24.30
N GLU A 44 7.69 0.72 -23.43
CA GLU A 44 9.05 1.01 -22.96
C GLU A 44 9.50 0.01 -21.88
N PRO A 45 10.81 -0.20 -21.71
CA PRO A 45 11.31 -0.97 -20.58
C PRO A 45 11.05 -0.24 -19.26
N PHE A 46 10.95 -1.01 -18.18
CA PHE A 46 10.93 -0.42 -16.85
C PHE A 46 12.22 0.32 -16.55
N LYS A 47 12.10 1.51 -15.96
CA LYS A 47 13.20 2.33 -15.47
C LYS A 47 13.28 2.21 -13.96
N ALA A 48 14.49 2.05 -13.45
CA ALA A 48 14.76 2.02 -12.02
C ALA A 48 14.90 3.44 -11.47
N ILE A 49 14.36 3.64 -10.27
CA ILE A 49 14.60 4.83 -9.44
C ILE A 49 15.19 4.31 -8.13
N SER A 50 16.38 4.79 -7.76
CA SER A 50 17.07 4.32 -6.56
C SER A 50 16.45 4.88 -5.27
N TYR A 51 16.76 4.26 -4.13
CA TYR A 51 16.38 4.78 -2.81
C TYR A 51 16.95 6.19 -2.56
N SER A 52 18.18 6.44 -2.97
CA SER A 52 18.79 7.78 -2.86
C SER A 52 18.07 8.80 -3.74
N GLN A 53 17.70 8.45 -4.96
CA GLN A 53 16.93 9.33 -5.84
C GLN A 53 15.54 9.61 -5.27
N PHE A 54 14.86 8.59 -4.73
CA PHE A 54 13.55 8.75 -4.10
C PHE A 54 13.60 9.76 -2.94
N ARG A 55 14.60 9.64 -2.03
CA ARG A 55 14.81 10.62 -0.97
C ARG A 55 15.04 12.03 -1.52
N MET A 56 15.89 12.17 -2.53
CA MET A 56 16.18 13.47 -3.14
C MET A 56 14.95 14.11 -3.78
N ASP A 57 14.11 13.33 -4.45
CA ASP A 57 12.88 13.83 -5.08
C ASP A 57 11.86 14.28 -4.03
N ILE A 58 11.75 13.57 -2.88
CA ILE A 58 10.93 14.00 -1.74
C ILE A 58 11.41 15.35 -1.20
N LEU A 59 12.72 15.48 -0.97
CA LEU A 59 13.30 16.71 -0.45
C LEU A 59 13.13 17.88 -1.42
N ALA A 60 13.34 17.65 -2.71
CA ALA A 60 13.18 18.68 -3.72
C ALA A 60 11.72 19.14 -3.85
N LEU A 61 10.76 18.19 -3.97
CA LEU A 61 9.34 18.53 -4.05
C LEU A 61 8.88 19.29 -2.79
N GLY A 62 9.24 18.78 -1.62
CA GLY A 62 8.84 19.38 -0.35
C GLY A 62 9.42 20.79 -0.17
N THR A 63 10.68 21.02 -0.57
CA THR A 63 11.32 22.35 -0.55
C THR A 63 10.58 23.34 -1.44
N SER A 64 10.26 22.95 -2.68
CA SER A 64 9.51 23.78 -3.62
C SER A 64 8.09 24.08 -3.10
N LEU A 65 7.34 23.07 -2.62
CA LEU A 65 6.00 23.28 -2.10
C LEU A 65 5.99 24.13 -0.81
N MET A 66 7.00 23.96 0.04
CA MET A 66 7.17 24.77 1.25
C MET A 66 7.46 26.25 0.92
N SER A 67 8.33 26.51 -0.07
CA SER A 67 8.60 27.89 -0.53
C SER A 67 7.37 28.60 -1.11
N ARG A 68 6.37 27.83 -1.55
CA ARG A 68 5.07 28.29 -2.04
C ARG A 68 4.03 28.46 -0.93
N GLY A 69 4.43 28.35 0.36
CA GLY A 69 3.56 28.59 1.51
C GLY A 69 2.67 27.43 1.93
N LEU A 70 2.96 26.21 1.50
CA LEU A 70 2.15 25.03 1.80
C LEU A 70 2.53 24.32 3.11
N LYS A 71 3.47 24.85 3.89
CA LYS A 71 3.82 24.31 5.21
C LYS A 71 2.60 24.32 6.14
N GLY A 72 2.30 23.17 6.74
CA GLY A 72 1.19 23.00 7.69
C GLY A 72 -0.19 22.94 7.05
N LYS A 73 -0.29 22.98 5.71
CA LYS A 73 -1.54 22.89 4.97
C LYS A 73 -1.96 21.44 4.72
N SER A 74 -3.25 21.23 4.43
CA SER A 74 -3.73 19.95 3.89
C SER A 74 -3.50 19.90 2.39
N ILE A 75 -2.97 18.78 1.91
CA ILE A 75 -2.61 18.52 0.51
C ILE A 75 -3.36 17.31 0.02
N ALA A 76 -4.33 17.52 -0.86
CA ALA A 76 -5.07 16.46 -1.51
C ALA A 76 -4.24 15.83 -2.65
N ILE A 77 -4.29 14.52 -2.77
CA ILE A 77 -3.61 13.78 -3.85
C ILE A 77 -4.62 12.84 -4.51
N ILE A 78 -4.79 12.98 -5.83
CA ILE A 78 -5.71 12.17 -6.62
C ILE A 78 -5.06 11.73 -7.94
N GLY A 79 -5.13 10.46 -8.27
CA GLY A 79 -4.57 9.97 -9.54
C GLY A 79 -4.41 8.46 -9.61
N GLU A 80 -3.84 8.01 -10.72
CA GLU A 80 -3.38 6.64 -10.87
C GLU A 80 -2.18 6.37 -9.98
N ASN A 81 -1.97 5.09 -9.67
CA ASN A 81 -0.74 4.64 -9.04
C ASN A 81 0.46 5.12 -9.86
N SER A 82 1.30 5.92 -9.24
CA SER A 82 2.51 6.44 -9.88
C SER A 82 3.59 6.77 -8.85
N TYR A 83 4.83 6.81 -9.31
CA TYR A 83 5.95 7.25 -8.51
C TYR A 83 5.76 8.68 -7.96
N ASN A 84 5.29 9.58 -8.81
CA ASN A 84 5.10 11.00 -8.46
C ASN A 84 4.03 11.16 -7.37
N TRP A 85 2.99 10.31 -7.40
CA TRP A 85 1.98 10.24 -6.34
C TRP A 85 2.61 9.87 -4.99
N VAL A 86 3.51 8.86 -4.99
CA VAL A 86 4.21 8.43 -3.77
C VAL A 86 5.16 9.51 -3.27
N VAL A 87 5.89 10.19 -4.16
CA VAL A 87 6.77 11.30 -3.76
C VAL A 87 5.98 12.44 -3.12
N ALA A 88 4.81 12.81 -3.68
CA ALA A 88 3.93 13.83 -3.11
C ALA A 88 3.41 13.42 -1.71
N TYR A 89 3.04 12.16 -1.53
CA TYR A 89 2.65 11.61 -0.23
C TYR A 89 3.79 11.74 0.80
N PHE A 90 5.00 11.34 0.43
CA PHE A 90 6.14 11.40 1.33
C PHE A 90 6.68 12.83 1.55
N ALA A 91 6.43 13.78 0.64
CA ALA A 91 6.71 15.19 0.92
C ALA A 91 5.86 15.68 2.13
N CYS A 92 4.58 15.26 2.21
CA CYS A 92 3.77 15.52 3.40
C CYS A 92 4.35 14.82 4.64
N ALA A 93 4.78 13.56 4.52
CA ALA A 93 5.37 12.78 5.60
C ALA A 93 6.69 13.36 6.14
N PHE A 94 7.44 14.09 5.32
CA PHE A 94 8.65 14.78 5.72
C PHE A 94 8.40 16.11 6.45
N GLY A 95 7.12 16.45 6.70
CA GLY A 95 6.72 17.58 7.53
C GLY A 95 6.13 18.76 6.74
N LEU A 96 5.77 18.57 5.47
CA LEU A 96 5.09 19.63 4.70
C LEU A 96 3.71 19.93 5.26
N GLY A 97 2.89 18.90 5.59
CA GLY A 97 1.54 19.09 6.10
C GLY A 97 0.73 17.79 6.15
N VAL A 98 -0.59 17.91 6.16
CA VAL A 98 -1.51 16.78 6.20
C VAL A 98 -1.77 16.26 4.79
N VAL A 99 -1.58 14.96 4.56
CA VAL A 99 -1.91 14.32 3.29
C VAL A 99 -3.35 13.83 3.27
N VAL A 100 -4.04 14.09 2.15
CA VAL A 100 -5.44 13.69 1.94
C VAL A 100 -5.53 12.89 0.63
N PRO A 101 -5.31 11.57 0.68
CA PRO A 101 -5.47 10.71 -0.49
C PRO A 101 -6.94 10.58 -0.87
N ILE A 102 -7.27 10.83 -2.14
CA ILE A 102 -8.65 10.81 -2.64
C ILE A 102 -8.78 9.72 -3.72
N ASP A 103 -9.90 8.99 -3.66
CA ASP A 103 -10.25 8.01 -4.70
C ASP A 103 -10.61 8.73 -6.01
N ARG A 104 -9.90 8.42 -7.07
CA ARG A 104 -10.10 8.99 -8.42
C ARG A 104 -11.39 8.52 -9.10
N GLU A 105 -11.96 7.41 -8.64
CA GLU A 105 -13.18 6.84 -9.22
C GLU A 105 -14.46 7.56 -8.73
N LEU A 106 -14.35 8.39 -7.68
CA LEU A 106 -15.47 9.17 -7.17
C LEU A 106 -15.98 10.19 -8.20
N PRO A 107 -17.29 10.53 -8.16
CA PRO A 107 -17.86 11.64 -8.92
C PRO A 107 -17.23 12.99 -8.53
N ALA A 108 -17.22 13.96 -9.45
CA ALA A 108 -16.62 15.28 -9.23
C ALA A 108 -17.18 16.00 -7.99
N VAL A 109 -18.49 15.89 -7.75
CA VAL A 109 -19.17 16.48 -6.57
C VAL A 109 -18.63 15.90 -5.26
N GLU A 110 -18.40 14.57 -5.21
CA GLU A 110 -17.86 13.92 -4.01
C GLU A 110 -16.39 14.28 -3.80
N ILE A 111 -15.58 14.33 -4.86
CA ILE A 111 -14.19 14.78 -4.79
C ILE A 111 -14.13 16.21 -4.23
N ALA A 112 -14.94 17.13 -4.75
CA ALA A 112 -15.02 18.49 -4.26
C ALA A 112 -15.44 18.57 -2.78
N ASN A 113 -16.40 17.74 -2.36
CA ASN A 113 -16.83 17.64 -0.98
C ASN A 113 -15.68 17.19 -0.06
N LEU A 114 -14.90 16.17 -0.44
CA LEU A 114 -13.76 15.71 0.34
C LEU A 114 -12.65 16.77 0.43
N ILE A 115 -12.37 17.48 -0.67
CA ILE A 115 -11.42 18.60 -0.71
C ILE A 115 -11.86 19.70 0.27
N ASN A 116 -13.13 20.12 0.21
CA ASN A 116 -13.66 21.16 1.06
C ASN A 116 -13.67 20.75 2.54
N ARG A 117 -14.12 19.55 2.85
CA ARG A 117 -14.13 19.02 4.22
C ARG A 117 -12.74 18.87 4.81
N SER A 118 -11.75 18.47 4.02
CA SER A 118 -10.36 18.35 4.48
C SER A 118 -9.64 19.67 4.63
N GLY A 119 -10.22 20.79 4.17
CA GLY A 119 -9.57 22.10 4.13
C GLY A 119 -8.31 22.09 3.24
N ALA A 120 -8.27 21.25 2.20
CA ALA A 120 -7.10 21.14 1.36
C ALA A 120 -6.83 22.43 0.60
N SER A 121 -5.61 22.98 0.76
CA SER A 121 -5.13 24.18 0.07
C SER A 121 -4.41 23.87 -1.24
N CYS A 122 -3.96 22.61 -1.43
CA CYS A 122 -3.30 22.16 -2.65
C CYS A 122 -3.93 20.83 -3.12
N LEU A 123 -4.08 20.70 -4.45
CA LEU A 123 -4.49 19.47 -5.10
C LEU A 123 -3.42 19.00 -6.07
N CYS A 124 -2.78 17.88 -5.75
CA CYS A 124 -1.89 17.17 -6.66
C CYS A 124 -2.71 16.14 -7.45
N TYR A 125 -2.78 16.26 -8.76
CA TYR A 125 -3.62 15.40 -9.60
C TYR A 125 -2.88 14.82 -10.81
N SER A 126 -3.31 13.65 -11.29
CA SER A 126 -2.77 13.09 -12.53
C SER A 126 -3.37 13.76 -13.77
N GLU A 127 -2.57 13.94 -14.81
CA GLU A 127 -2.98 14.58 -16.07
C GLU A 127 -4.25 13.96 -16.69
N LYS A 128 -4.42 12.64 -16.58
CA LYS A 128 -5.60 11.95 -17.09
C LYS A 128 -6.92 12.36 -16.42
N LEU A 129 -6.86 12.95 -15.25
CA LEU A 129 -8.02 13.47 -14.54
C LEU A 129 -8.30 14.94 -14.84
N GLY A 130 -7.57 15.59 -15.78
CA GLY A 130 -7.70 17.01 -16.07
C GLY A 130 -9.14 17.45 -16.28
N SER A 131 -9.89 16.80 -17.17
CA SER A 131 -11.31 17.12 -17.40
C SER A 131 -12.19 16.96 -16.16
N LYS A 132 -11.95 15.92 -15.34
CA LYS A 132 -12.67 15.76 -14.07
C LYS A 132 -12.30 16.86 -13.08
N ILE A 133 -11.04 17.29 -13.04
CA ILE A 133 -10.60 18.39 -12.17
C ILE A 133 -11.21 19.72 -12.60
N GLU A 134 -11.40 19.95 -13.90
CA GLU A 134 -12.14 21.13 -14.41
C GLU A 134 -13.58 21.17 -13.88
N GLU A 135 -14.24 20.02 -13.70
CA GLU A 135 -15.56 19.92 -13.08
C GLU A 135 -15.53 20.11 -11.55
N VAL A 136 -14.43 19.68 -10.88
CA VAL A 136 -14.25 19.79 -9.44
C VAL A 136 -13.97 21.23 -9.00
N MET A 137 -13.13 21.96 -9.75
CA MET A 137 -12.64 23.29 -9.38
C MET A 137 -13.73 24.31 -9.02
N PRO A 138 -14.83 24.45 -9.79
CA PRO A 138 -15.90 25.40 -9.45
C PRO A 138 -16.67 25.05 -8.17
N LEU A 139 -16.53 23.82 -7.69
CA LEU A 139 -17.21 23.29 -6.49
C LEU A 139 -16.34 23.35 -5.25
N THR A 140 -15.06 23.70 -5.38
CA THR A 140 -14.11 23.75 -4.27
C THR A 140 -13.97 25.16 -3.71
N THR A 141 -13.73 25.25 -2.38
CA THR A 141 -13.45 26.48 -1.66
C THR A 141 -12.11 26.33 -0.95
N GLY A 142 -11.28 27.41 -0.96
CA GLY A 142 -10.00 27.39 -0.24
C GLY A 142 -8.85 26.65 -0.93
N LEU A 143 -9.07 26.09 -2.13
CA LEU A 143 -8.00 25.50 -2.91
C LEU A 143 -7.15 26.60 -3.57
N GLU A 144 -5.89 26.69 -3.15
CA GLU A 144 -4.97 27.78 -3.53
C GLU A 144 -4.05 27.38 -4.70
N GLN A 145 -3.67 26.07 -4.73
CA GLN A 145 -2.69 25.57 -5.69
C GLN A 145 -3.11 24.24 -6.32
N LEU A 146 -2.75 24.09 -7.59
CA LEU A 146 -2.84 22.83 -8.33
C LEU A 146 -1.43 22.37 -8.69
N VAL A 147 -1.19 21.05 -8.68
CA VAL A 147 0.05 20.42 -9.14
C VAL A 147 -0.30 19.26 -10.07
N ASN A 148 0.19 19.32 -11.31
CA ASN A 148 0.04 18.21 -12.24
C ASN A 148 1.16 17.18 -12.02
N LEU A 149 0.80 15.98 -11.54
CA LEU A 149 1.77 14.93 -11.22
C LEU A 149 2.48 14.32 -12.44
N ASN A 150 1.87 14.38 -13.63
CA ASN A 150 2.36 13.66 -14.81
C ASN A 150 2.40 14.51 -16.09
N GLY A 151 1.97 15.77 -16.01
CA GLY A 151 1.82 16.64 -17.18
C GLY A 151 3.12 17.20 -17.71
N SER A 152 3.07 17.60 -18.97
CA SER A 152 4.10 18.36 -19.63
C SER A 152 3.93 19.87 -19.40
N VAL A 153 5.04 20.58 -19.41
CA VAL A 153 5.38 21.98 -19.06
C VAL A 153 4.52 23.11 -19.69
N ASN A 154 3.30 22.92 -20.18
CA ASN A 154 2.64 23.92 -21.00
C ASN A 154 1.54 24.77 -20.34
N ASP A 155 1.26 24.56 -19.04
CA ASP A 155 0.29 25.38 -18.32
C ASP A 155 0.96 26.22 -17.22
N VAL A 156 1.09 27.53 -17.47
CA VAL A 156 1.71 28.50 -16.54
C VAL A 156 0.99 28.57 -15.18
N LYS A 157 -0.28 28.14 -15.11
CA LYS A 157 -1.09 28.20 -13.89
C LYS A 157 -0.99 26.97 -13.00
N THR A 158 -0.53 25.85 -13.56
CA THR A 158 -0.46 24.57 -12.85
C THR A 158 0.92 23.97 -13.04
N PRO A 159 1.88 24.19 -12.12
CA PRO A 159 3.20 23.63 -12.22
C PRO A 159 3.15 22.12 -12.27
N SER A 160 4.01 21.54 -13.09
CA SER A 160 4.20 20.10 -13.14
C SER A 160 5.08 19.62 -11.98
N PHE A 161 4.92 18.36 -11.61
CA PHE A 161 5.78 17.70 -10.66
C PHE A 161 7.28 17.87 -11.00
N PHE A 162 7.62 17.77 -12.28
CA PHE A 162 9.02 17.86 -12.74
C PHE A 162 9.59 19.26 -12.59
N GLU A 163 8.80 20.31 -12.85
CA GLU A 163 9.21 21.71 -12.63
C GLU A 163 9.46 21.96 -11.14
N LEU A 164 8.56 21.46 -10.27
CA LEU A 164 8.71 21.61 -8.82
C LEU A 164 9.94 20.86 -8.27
N ILE A 165 10.25 19.69 -8.83
CA ILE A 165 11.48 18.97 -8.48
C ILE A 165 12.73 19.80 -8.86
N GLU A 166 12.79 20.36 -10.06
CA GLU A 166 13.94 21.17 -10.49
C GLU A 166 14.03 22.47 -9.68
N GLU A 167 12.92 23.16 -9.45
CA GLU A 167 12.85 24.32 -8.55
C GLU A 167 13.39 24.01 -7.15
N GLY A 168 12.94 22.92 -6.55
CA GLY A 168 13.40 22.52 -5.23
C GLY A 168 14.89 22.17 -5.19
N LYS A 169 15.43 21.52 -6.23
CA LYS A 169 16.87 21.28 -6.34
C LYS A 169 17.67 22.59 -6.42
N VAL A 170 17.20 23.58 -7.17
CA VAL A 170 17.83 24.90 -7.25
C VAL A 170 17.83 25.55 -5.88
N LEU A 171 16.65 25.65 -5.22
CA LEU A 171 16.54 26.23 -3.87
C LEU A 171 17.48 25.56 -2.87
N MET A 172 17.56 24.22 -2.88
CA MET A 172 18.48 23.50 -2.00
C MET A 172 19.96 23.80 -2.34
N SER A 173 20.30 23.94 -3.61
CA SER A 173 21.67 24.30 -4.04
C SER A 173 22.07 25.72 -3.64
N GLU A 174 21.10 26.62 -3.50
CA GLU A 174 21.24 28.00 -2.99
C GLU A 174 21.26 28.06 -1.47
N GLY A 175 21.18 26.93 -0.80
CA GLY A 175 21.30 26.82 0.67
C GLY A 175 19.98 26.80 1.43
N CYS A 176 18.82 26.69 0.75
CA CYS A 176 17.55 26.52 1.43
C CYS A 176 17.48 25.15 2.13
N ARG A 177 17.38 25.16 3.45
CA ARG A 177 17.35 23.93 4.27
C ARG A 177 16.10 23.79 5.11
N ASP A 178 15.20 24.74 5.06
CA ASP A 178 14.02 24.80 5.93
C ASP A 178 13.17 23.50 5.89
N PHE A 179 13.02 22.90 4.71
CA PHE A 179 12.33 21.62 4.59
C PHE A 179 13.23 20.43 4.93
N VAL A 180 14.50 20.48 4.54
CA VAL A 180 15.47 19.40 4.80
C VAL A 180 15.64 19.16 6.30
N ASP A 181 15.68 20.23 7.09
CA ASP A 181 15.97 20.20 8.52
C ASP A 181 14.70 20.14 9.40
N ILE A 182 13.49 20.00 8.80
CA ILE A 182 12.25 19.83 9.57
C ILE A 182 12.36 18.63 10.51
N GLU A 183 12.03 18.87 11.78
CA GLU A 183 11.74 17.81 12.75
C GLU A 183 10.26 17.41 12.65
N VAL A 184 10.01 16.10 12.53
CA VAL A 184 8.67 15.53 12.43
C VAL A 184 8.20 15.11 13.82
N ASP A 185 7.02 15.57 14.21
CA ASP A 185 6.31 15.04 15.38
C ASP A 185 5.50 13.81 14.96
N PRO A 186 5.88 12.60 15.39
CA PRO A 186 5.20 11.36 14.99
C PRO A 186 3.79 11.25 15.57
N ASP A 187 3.45 11.97 16.63
CA ASP A 187 2.13 11.96 17.25
C ASP A 187 1.17 12.99 16.64
N ALA A 188 1.66 13.93 15.81
CA ALA A 188 0.82 14.92 15.15
C ALA A 188 -0.09 14.29 14.08
N PHE A 189 -1.24 14.94 13.83
CA PHE A 189 -2.14 14.59 12.73
C PHE A 189 -1.42 14.73 11.39
N PHE A 190 -1.34 13.63 10.65
CA PHE A 190 -0.56 13.54 9.41
C PHE A 190 -1.39 13.17 8.19
N ALA A 191 -2.29 12.19 8.30
CA ALA A 191 -3.05 11.71 7.15
C ALA A 191 -4.55 11.65 7.45
N LEU A 192 -5.35 12.13 6.48
CA LEU A 192 -6.81 12.05 6.49
C LEU A 192 -7.27 11.05 5.44
N LEU A 193 -7.72 9.88 5.89
CA LEU A 193 -8.11 8.78 5.02
C LEU A 193 -9.63 8.65 5.01
N PHE A 194 -10.26 8.97 3.90
CA PHE A 194 -11.71 8.83 3.77
C PHE A 194 -12.12 7.38 3.48
N THR A 195 -13.09 6.88 4.26
CA THR A 195 -13.67 5.53 4.09
C THR A 195 -15.15 5.66 3.73
N SER A 196 -15.65 4.72 2.91
CA SER A 196 -17.08 4.63 2.64
C SER A 196 -17.83 4.25 3.91
N GLY A 197 -18.51 5.21 4.53
CA GLY A 197 -19.33 4.97 5.71
C GLY A 197 -20.57 4.13 5.40
N THR A 198 -20.99 3.31 6.35
CA THR A 198 -22.27 2.56 6.27
C THR A 198 -23.50 3.47 6.23
N THR A 199 -23.36 4.73 6.64
CA THR A 199 -24.42 5.77 6.73
C THR A 199 -24.50 6.69 5.52
N GLY A 200 -23.71 6.45 4.46
CA GLY A 200 -23.75 7.20 3.19
C GLY A 200 -22.76 8.34 3.06
N LEU A 201 -22.28 8.97 4.15
CA LEU A 201 -21.22 9.97 4.11
C LEU A 201 -19.88 9.33 4.44
N ALA A 202 -18.84 9.63 3.65
CA ALA A 202 -17.50 9.15 3.92
C ALA A 202 -16.98 9.69 5.26
N LYS A 203 -16.52 8.80 6.15
CA LYS A 203 -15.87 9.17 7.41
C LYS A 203 -14.39 9.46 7.16
N GLY A 204 -13.87 10.54 7.71
CA GLY A 204 -12.46 10.89 7.62
C GLY A 204 -11.67 10.32 8.79
N VAL A 205 -10.89 9.29 8.57
CA VAL A 205 -10.03 8.64 9.57
C VAL A 205 -8.75 9.46 9.74
N MET A 206 -8.51 9.98 10.95
CA MET A 206 -7.30 10.74 11.28
C MET A 206 -6.18 9.81 11.73
N MET A 207 -5.02 9.90 11.08
CA MET A 207 -3.83 9.11 11.39
C MET A 207 -2.65 10.02 11.75
N SER A 208 -1.93 9.64 12.80
CA SER A 208 -0.58 10.14 13.06
C SER A 208 0.46 9.27 12.32
N GLN A 209 1.68 9.78 12.18
CA GLN A 209 2.77 8.95 11.66
C GLN A 209 3.07 7.76 12.57
N LYS A 210 2.92 7.92 13.88
CA LYS A 210 3.09 6.85 14.87
C LYS A 210 2.14 5.68 14.64
N ASN A 211 0.88 5.94 14.24
CA ASN A 211 -0.06 4.88 13.90
C ASN A 211 0.47 4.04 12.72
N LEU A 212 0.91 4.71 11.65
CA LEU A 212 1.40 4.04 10.44
C LEU A 212 2.71 3.30 10.67
N ILE A 213 3.72 3.95 11.27
CA ILE A 213 5.02 3.30 11.52
C ILE A 213 4.92 2.14 12.50
N SER A 214 4.00 2.19 13.47
CA SER A 214 3.76 1.07 14.38
C SER A 214 3.28 -0.16 13.61
N ASN A 215 2.40 0.04 12.61
CA ASN A 215 1.94 -1.04 11.74
C ASN A 215 3.07 -1.57 10.86
N VAL A 216 3.85 -0.69 10.19
CA VAL A 216 5.02 -1.05 9.38
C VAL A 216 6.05 -1.85 10.19
N TYR A 217 6.40 -1.35 11.37
CA TYR A 217 7.39 -1.98 12.27
C TYR A 217 6.94 -3.38 12.72
N ASN A 218 5.69 -3.49 13.19
CA ASN A 218 5.16 -4.75 13.69
C ASN A 218 4.92 -5.75 12.56
N MET A 219 4.46 -5.30 11.38
CA MET A 219 4.32 -6.14 10.21
C MET A 219 5.68 -6.68 9.74
N SER A 220 6.73 -5.87 9.77
CA SER A 220 8.09 -6.29 9.40
C SER A 220 8.69 -7.31 10.38
N LYS A 221 8.31 -7.27 11.65
CA LYS A 221 8.64 -8.34 12.62
C LYS A 221 7.91 -9.65 12.30
N PHE A 222 6.79 -9.58 11.62
CA PHE A 222 5.84 -10.66 11.49
C PHE A 222 5.91 -11.37 10.15
N VAL A 223 6.03 -10.59 9.05
CA VAL A 223 6.16 -11.08 7.67
C VAL A 223 7.43 -10.53 7.08
N LYS A 224 8.33 -11.41 6.64
CA LYS A 224 9.55 -11.02 5.96
C LYS A 224 9.38 -11.15 4.44
N VAL A 225 9.68 -10.07 3.73
CA VAL A 225 9.76 -10.07 2.26
C VAL A 225 11.23 -9.86 1.88
N ASP A 226 11.90 -10.94 1.51
CA ASP A 226 13.34 -10.92 1.24
C ASP A 226 13.64 -10.29 -0.11
N GLY A 227 14.32 -9.15 -0.12
CA GLY A 227 15.18 -8.60 -1.20
C GLY A 227 14.66 -8.64 -2.64
N SER A 228 13.38 -8.68 -2.81
CA SER A 228 12.65 -9.08 -3.99
C SER A 228 11.85 -7.90 -4.55
N ARG A 229 11.03 -8.17 -5.54
CA ARG A 229 10.18 -7.16 -6.19
C ARG A 229 8.73 -7.36 -5.80
N GLY A 230 8.10 -6.28 -5.31
CA GLY A 230 6.67 -6.22 -5.07
C GLY A 230 5.94 -5.55 -6.22
N LEU A 231 4.79 -6.10 -6.66
CA LEU A 231 3.95 -5.47 -7.68
C LEU A 231 2.84 -4.64 -7.04
N SER A 232 2.90 -3.32 -7.19
CA SER A 232 1.89 -2.37 -6.73
C SER A 232 0.71 -2.36 -7.70
N VAL A 233 -0.43 -2.91 -7.27
CA VAL A 233 -1.64 -3.05 -8.10
C VAL A 233 -2.89 -2.44 -7.47
N LEU A 234 -2.94 -2.36 -6.15
CA LEU A 234 -4.08 -1.79 -5.43
C LEU A 234 -4.00 -0.26 -5.44
N PRO A 235 -5.13 0.45 -5.35
CA PRO A 235 -5.10 1.90 -5.31
C PRO A 235 -4.29 2.45 -4.13
N MET A 236 -3.34 3.37 -4.40
CA MET A 236 -2.43 3.92 -3.40
C MET A 236 -3.11 4.79 -2.34
N HIS A 237 -4.33 5.29 -2.61
CA HIS A 237 -5.11 6.03 -1.61
C HIS A 237 -5.64 5.12 -0.48
N HIS A 238 -5.64 3.80 -0.65
CA HIS A 238 -6.02 2.87 0.41
C HIS A 238 -4.84 2.54 1.33
N ALA A 239 -5.08 2.55 2.64
CA ALA A 239 -4.08 2.21 3.66
C ALA A 239 -3.45 0.82 3.44
N TYR A 240 -4.20 -0.14 2.89
CA TYR A 240 -3.69 -1.48 2.60
C TYR A 240 -2.53 -1.46 1.58
N GLU A 241 -2.66 -0.71 0.47
CA GLU A 241 -1.55 -0.58 -0.48
C GLU A 241 -0.44 0.28 0.09
N MET A 242 -0.78 1.46 0.63
CA MET A 242 0.24 2.42 1.06
C MET A 242 1.05 1.94 2.24
N THR A 243 0.41 1.45 3.31
CA THR A 243 1.12 1.03 4.52
C THR A 243 1.69 -0.38 4.39
N CYS A 244 0.87 -1.36 3.93
CA CYS A 244 1.30 -2.76 3.96
C CYS A 244 2.21 -3.14 2.81
N HIS A 245 2.11 -2.49 1.66
CA HIS A 245 2.94 -2.78 0.51
C HIS A 245 4.06 -1.74 0.33
N ILE A 246 3.70 -0.46 0.11
CA ILE A 246 4.70 0.57 -0.21
C ILE A 246 5.60 0.83 1.00
N MET A 247 5.06 1.25 2.14
CA MET A 247 5.87 1.59 3.32
C MET A 247 6.61 0.38 3.87
N THR A 248 5.91 -0.74 4.12
CA THR A 248 6.52 -1.96 4.67
C THR A 248 7.54 -2.56 3.70
N GLY A 249 7.26 -2.54 2.40
CA GLY A 249 8.18 -2.99 1.36
C GLY A 249 9.45 -2.15 1.32
N LEU A 250 9.34 -0.83 1.24
CA LEU A 250 10.49 0.09 1.26
C LEU A 250 11.32 -0.08 2.54
N TYR A 251 10.67 -0.18 3.70
CA TYR A 251 11.35 -0.40 4.98
C TYR A 251 12.19 -1.69 4.98
N GLN A 252 11.72 -2.76 4.34
CA GLN A 252 12.43 -4.03 4.22
C GLN A 252 13.40 -4.08 3.02
N GLY A 253 13.51 -3.02 2.22
CA GLY A 253 14.41 -2.96 1.07
C GLY A 253 13.86 -3.63 -0.19
N LEU A 254 12.54 -3.74 -0.31
CA LEU A 254 11.85 -4.26 -1.50
C LEU A 254 11.95 -3.26 -2.66
N GLU A 255 12.01 -3.77 -3.90
CA GLU A 255 11.88 -2.98 -5.12
C GLU A 255 10.40 -2.96 -5.53
N ILE A 256 9.76 -1.79 -5.51
CA ILE A 256 8.35 -1.62 -5.84
C ILE A 256 8.19 -1.45 -7.36
N VAL A 257 7.47 -2.36 -7.99
CA VAL A 257 7.12 -2.27 -9.41
C VAL A 257 5.74 -1.65 -9.52
N ILE A 258 5.62 -0.46 -10.10
CA ILE A 258 4.33 0.17 -10.37
C ILE A 258 3.67 -0.54 -11.55
N CYS A 259 2.52 -1.16 -11.30
CA CYS A 259 1.77 -1.90 -12.32
C CYS A 259 1.18 -0.96 -13.37
N GLU A 260 1.27 -1.32 -14.65
CA GLU A 260 0.68 -0.55 -15.77
C GLU A 260 -0.87 -0.58 -15.77
N GLY A 261 -1.49 -1.30 -14.84
CA GLY A 261 -2.94 -1.48 -14.68
C GLY A 261 -3.33 -2.95 -14.62
N LEU A 262 -4.58 -3.22 -14.22
CA LEU A 262 -5.07 -4.58 -13.94
C LEU A 262 -4.89 -5.57 -15.11
N LYS A 263 -5.01 -5.08 -16.35
CA LYS A 263 -4.81 -5.91 -17.56
C LYS A 263 -3.36 -6.37 -17.76
N HIS A 264 -2.41 -5.70 -17.11
CA HIS A 264 -0.98 -5.94 -17.26
C HIS A 264 -0.34 -6.69 -16.09
N ILE A 265 -1.12 -7.10 -15.08
CA ILE A 265 -0.61 -7.81 -13.89
C ILE A 265 0.29 -8.98 -14.29
N GLN A 266 -0.21 -9.89 -15.14
CA GLN A 266 0.54 -11.09 -15.50
C GLN A 266 1.80 -10.78 -16.33
N SER A 267 1.73 -9.84 -17.28
CA SER A 267 2.88 -9.40 -18.06
C SER A 267 3.94 -8.73 -17.19
N ASN A 268 3.55 -7.85 -16.28
CA ASN A 268 4.47 -7.17 -15.37
C ASN A 268 5.10 -8.13 -14.36
N ILE A 269 4.34 -9.08 -13.79
CA ILE A 269 4.89 -10.14 -12.93
C ILE A 269 6.01 -10.91 -13.67
N LYS A 270 5.74 -11.31 -14.91
CA LYS A 270 6.69 -12.08 -15.71
C LYS A 270 7.92 -11.26 -16.12
N GLU A 271 7.73 -10.03 -16.62
CA GLU A 271 8.78 -9.15 -17.09
C GLU A 271 9.72 -8.77 -15.95
N MET A 272 9.16 -8.37 -14.80
CA MET A 272 9.92 -7.89 -13.66
C MET A 272 10.33 -9.00 -12.69
N LYS A 273 9.95 -10.27 -12.97
CA LYS A 273 10.24 -11.40 -12.07
C LYS A 273 9.78 -11.10 -10.64
N VAL A 274 8.57 -10.61 -10.51
CA VAL A 274 7.96 -10.24 -9.23
C VAL A 274 7.94 -11.43 -8.28
N SER A 275 8.17 -11.18 -7.02
CA SER A 275 8.18 -12.20 -5.96
C SER A 275 7.05 -12.03 -4.94
N VAL A 276 6.58 -10.81 -4.75
CA VAL A 276 5.51 -10.51 -3.79
C VAL A 276 4.41 -9.71 -4.47
N MET A 277 3.16 -10.07 -4.20
CA MET A 277 2.01 -9.30 -4.66
C MET A 277 0.92 -9.29 -3.58
N LEU A 278 0.50 -8.08 -3.22
CA LEU A 278 -0.70 -7.86 -2.42
C LEU A 278 -1.89 -7.69 -3.36
N GLY A 279 -3.05 -8.18 -2.92
CA GLY A 279 -4.27 -8.08 -3.72
C GLY A 279 -5.52 -8.30 -2.88
N VAL A 280 -6.67 -8.10 -3.52
CA VAL A 280 -7.98 -8.44 -2.94
C VAL A 280 -8.44 -9.82 -3.45
N PRO A 281 -9.38 -10.48 -2.75
CA PRO A 281 -9.86 -11.82 -3.14
C PRO A 281 -10.23 -11.94 -4.60
N LEU A 282 -10.93 -10.94 -5.15
CA LEU A 282 -11.39 -10.93 -6.55
C LEU A 282 -10.25 -11.13 -7.56
N ILE A 283 -9.07 -10.56 -7.30
CA ILE A 283 -7.89 -10.69 -8.17
C ILE A 283 -7.42 -12.15 -8.15
N PHE A 284 -7.20 -12.71 -6.98
CA PHE A 284 -6.66 -14.07 -6.83
C PHE A 284 -7.66 -15.15 -7.28
N GLU A 285 -8.94 -14.99 -6.99
CA GLU A 285 -10.00 -15.88 -7.46
C GLU A 285 -10.15 -15.84 -8.99
N SER A 286 -10.00 -14.66 -9.59
CA SER A 286 -10.00 -14.50 -11.05
C SER A 286 -8.81 -15.19 -11.69
N VAL A 287 -7.62 -15.04 -11.09
CA VAL A 287 -6.40 -15.74 -11.51
C VAL A 287 -6.55 -17.26 -11.39
N HIS A 288 -7.06 -17.75 -10.26
CA HIS A 288 -7.34 -19.17 -10.06
C HIS A 288 -8.31 -19.71 -11.11
N LYS A 289 -9.45 -19.03 -11.33
CA LYS A 289 -10.42 -19.40 -12.37
C LYS A 289 -9.79 -19.42 -13.76
N HIS A 290 -8.91 -18.47 -14.07
CA HIS A 290 -8.20 -18.41 -15.34
C HIS A 290 -7.28 -19.64 -15.53
N ILE A 291 -6.50 -20.01 -14.52
CA ILE A 291 -5.64 -21.19 -14.53
C ILE A 291 -6.48 -22.44 -14.81
N MET A 292 -7.57 -22.67 -14.08
CA MET A 292 -8.44 -23.84 -14.24
C MET A 292 -9.12 -23.87 -15.62
N ARG A 293 -9.56 -22.71 -16.12
CA ARG A 293 -10.13 -22.58 -17.47
C ARG A 293 -9.12 -22.93 -18.57
N GLN A 294 -7.89 -22.43 -18.47
CA GLN A 294 -6.82 -22.78 -19.42
C GLN A 294 -6.48 -24.27 -19.37
N ALA A 295 -6.40 -24.84 -18.16
CA ALA A 295 -6.20 -26.27 -17.99
C ALA A 295 -7.31 -27.11 -18.67
N LYS A 296 -8.57 -26.70 -18.52
CA LYS A 296 -9.71 -27.33 -19.17
C LYS A 296 -9.62 -27.24 -20.70
N ALA A 297 -9.30 -26.07 -21.23
CA ALA A 297 -9.14 -25.85 -22.68
C ALA A 297 -8.03 -26.71 -23.29
N GLN A 298 -6.99 -27.03 -22.51
CA GLN A 298 -5.89 -27.92 -22.92
C GLN A 298 -6.14 -29.40 -22.62
N GLY A 299 -7.29 -29.80 -22.11
CA GLY A 299 -7.61 -31.18 -21.70
C GLY A 299 -6.76 -31.69 -20.52
N LYS A 300 -6.21 -30.76 -19.69
CA LYS A 300 -5.32 -31.11 -18.58
C LYS A 300 -5.96 -30.89 -17.20
N LEU A 301 -7.25 -30.50 -17.11
CA LEU A 301 -7.90 -30.13 -15.86
C LEU A 301 -7.79 -31.26 -14.82
N ASP A 302 -8.21 -32.48 -15.16
CA ASP A 302 -8.18 -33.65 -14.24
C ASP A 302 -6.76 -33.94 -13.74
N LYS A 303 -5.74 -33.73 -14.61
CA LYS A 303 -4.34 -33.92 -14.21
C LYS A 303 -3.89 -32.89 -13.20
N ILE A 304 -4.28 -31.63 -13.38
CA ILE A 304 -3.93 -30.53 -12.46
C ILE A 304 -4.66 -30.73 -11.14
N GLU A 305 -5.96 -31.04 -11.14
CA GLU A 305 -6.73 -31.28 -9.91
C GLU A 305 -6.15 -32.48 -9.11
N LYS A 306 -5.84 -33.59 -9.78
CA LYS A 306 -5.16 -34.73 -9.15
C LYS A 306 -3.79 -34.35 -8.58
N ALA A 307 -3.01 -33.54 -9.29
CA ALA A 307 -1.71 -33.07 -8.82
C ALA A 307 -1.84 -32.17 -7.58
N ILE A 308 -2.84 -31.28 -7.54
CA ILE A 308 -3.18 -30.46 -6.38
C ILE A 308 -3.55 -31.34 -5.19
N ASP A 309 -4.40 -32.36 -5.38
CA ASP A 309 -4.81 -33.27 -4.32
C ASP A 309 -3.64 -34.11 -3.78
N ILE A 310 -2.77 -34.61 -4.65
CA ILE A 310 -1.56 -35.33 -4.25
C ILE A 310 -0.62 -34.39 -3.48
N SER A 311 -0.40 -33.19 -3.99
CA SER A 311 0.45 -32.19 -3.32
C SER A 311 -0.05 -31.86 -1.91
N ARG A 312 -1.37 -31.72 -1.72
CA ARG A 312 -1.98 -31.50 -0.40
C ARG A 312 -1.80 -32.71 0.51
N LYS A 313 -2.11 -33.92 0.04
CA LYS A 313 -2.00 -35.15 0.84
C LYS A 313 -0.58 -35.41 1.31
N LEU A 314 0.40 -35.21 0.43
CA LEU A 314 1.82 -35.42 0.72
C LEU A 314 2.52 -34.17 1.32
N LYS A 315 1.80 -33.06 1.50
CA LYS A 315 2.32 -31.76 2.00
C LYS A 315 3.53 -31.26 1.19
N LEU A 316 3.49 -31.44 -0.14
CA LEU A 316 4.59 -31.04 -1.02
C LEU A 316 4.83 -29.52 -1.04
N TYR A 317 3.87 -28.71 -0.60
CA TYR A 317 4.03 -27.27 -0.41
C TYR A 317 5.17 -26.92 0.58
N ASN A 318 5.58 -27.85 1.45
CA ASN A 318 6.76 -27.69 2.28
C ASN A 318 8.08 -27.87 1.49
N HIS A 319 7.99 -28.28 0.22
CA HIS A 319 9.12 -28.51 -0.69
C HIS A 319 8.91 -27.73 -1.99
N PRO A 320 9.12 -26.39 -2.00
CA PRO A 320 8.79 -25.52 -3.14
C PRO A 320 9.41 -25.95 -4.46
N GLY A 321 10.61 -26.54 -4.43
CA GLY A 321 11.28 -27.08 -5.63
C GLY A 321 10.51 -28.21 -6.31
N ILE A 322 9.87 -29.09 -5.52
CA ILE A 322 9.05 -30.19 -6.04
C ILE A 322 7.79 -29.61 -6.69
N CYS A 323 7.10 -28.69 -6.01
CA CYS A 323 5.92 -28.05 -6.56
C CYS A 323 6.23 -27.28 -7.85
N LYS A 324 7.36 -26.53 -7.91
CA LYS A 324 7.82 -25.86 -9.14
C LYS A 324 8.04 -26.83 -10.29
N GLY A 325 8.50 -28.05 -10.02
CA GLY A 325 8.67 -29.10 -11.03
C GLY A 325 7.32 -29.61 -11.55
N ILE A 326 6.38 -29.96 -10.66
CA ILE A 326 5.06 -30.48 -10.99
C ILE A 326 4.21 -29.43 -11.72
N PHE A 327 4.20 -28.18 -11.26
CA PHE A 327 3.40 -27.07 -11.79
C PHE A 327 4.23 -26.09 -12.64
N LYS A 328 5.26 -26.59 -13.35
CA LYS A 328 6.24 -25.80 -14.10
C LYS A 328 5.62 -24.75 -15.02
N ASP A 329 4.59 -25.13 -15.76
CA ASP A 329 3.95 -24.22 -16.73
C ASP A 329 3.24 -23.06 -16.02
N ILE A 330 2.61 -23.33 -14.86
CA ILE A 330 1.95 -22.32 -14.03
C ILE A 330 3.00 -21.38 -13.43
N HIS A 331 4.07 -21.92 -12.84
CA HIS A 331 5.16 -21.10 -12.32
C HIS A 331 5.81 -20.23 -13.40
N LYS A 332 6.00 -20.77 -14.61
CA LYS A 332 6.54 -20.02 -15.75
C LYS A 332 5.61 -18.86 -16.17
N ALA A 333 4.30 -19.04 -16.09
CA ALA A 333 3.32 -17.99 -16.40
C ALA A 333 3.40 -16.82 -15.41
N PHE A 334 3.84 -17.07 -14.16
CA PHE A 334 4.12 -16.07 -13.13
C PHE A 334 5.61 -15.69 -13.02
N GLY A 335 6.40 -15.86 -14.07
CA GLY A 335 7.81 -15.47 -14.07
C GLY A 335 8.74 -16.33 -13.18
N GLY A 336 8.20 -17.32 -12.47
CA GLY A 336 8.95 -18.30 -11.69
C GLY A 336 9.53 -17.84 -10.35
N ASN A 337 9.24 -16.60 -9.91
CA ASN A 337 9.84 -16.01 -8.72
C ASN A 337 8.86 -15.70 -7.58
N ILE A 338 7.56 -15.92 -7.77
CA ILE A 338 6.58 -15.66 -6.70
C ILE A 338 6.95 -16.45 -5.45
N SER A 339 7.17 -15.74 -4.37
CA SER A 339 7.40 -16.25 -3.02
C SER A 339 6.16 -16.14 -2.14
N HIS A 340 5.38 -15.04 -2.31
CA HIS A 340 4.21 -14.78 -1.49
C HIS A 340 3.11 -14.08 -2.30
N PHE A 341 1.87 -14.55 -2.11
CA PHE A 341 0.65 -13.79 -2.37
C PHE A 341 0.02 -13.42 -1.04
N ILE A 342 -0.45 -12.19 -0.91
CA ILE A 342 -1.09 -11.70 0.32
C ILE A 342 -2.46 -11.12 -0.05
N SER A 343 -3.53 -11.72 0.48
CA SER A 343 -4.92 -11.27 0.24
C SER A 343 -5.45 -10.53 1.46
N GLY A 344 -6.05 -9.37 1.24
CA GLY A 344 -6.70 -8.56 2.27
C GLY A 344 -7.91 -7.80 1.75
N GLY A 345 -8.55 -7.01 2.62
CA GLY A 345 -9.73 -6.22 2.31
C GLY A 345 -11.06 -6.98 2.36
N ALA A 346 -11.05 -8.29 2.20
CA ALA A 346 -12.21 -9.18 2.38
C ALA A 346 -11.75 -10.62 2.58
N ALA A 347 -12.66 -11.49 3.05
CA ALA A 347 -12.38 -12.92 3.18
C ALA A 347 -12.25 -13.57 1.79
N ILE A 348 -11.18 -14.31 1.55
CA ILE A 348 -10.96 -15.09 0.33
C ILE A 348 -11.45 -16.52 0.52
N ASN A 349 -11.91 -17.16 -0.56
CA ASN A 349 -12.29 -18.56 -0.52
C ASN A 349 -11.10 -19.45 -0.12
N ALA A 350 -11.24 -20.14 1.01
CA ALA A 350 -10.19 -21.00 1.56
C ALA A 350 -9.71 -22.10 0.59
N LYS A 351 -10.57 -22.56 -0.34
CA LYS A 351 -10.16 -23.50 -1.40
C LYS A 351 -9.11 -22.87 -2.31
N VAL A 352 -9.26 -21.59 -2.66
CA VAL A 352 -8.30 -20.86 -3.52
C VAL A 352 -6.94 -20.79 -2.85
N ILE A 353 -6.89 -20.44 -1.55
CA ILE A 353 -5.63 -20.45 -0.78
C ILE A 353 -4.99 -21.82 -0.82
N ARG A 354 -5.75 -22.88 -0.48
CA ARG A 354 -5.26 -24.26 -0.44
C ARG A 354 -4.75 -24.74 -1.81
N ASP A 355 -5.40 -24.34 -2.90
CA ASP A 355 -4.97 -24.71 -4.24
C ASP A 355 -3.68 -23.98 -4.64
N PHE A 356 -3.55 -22.67 -4.34
CA PHE A 356 -2.30 -21.93 -4.57
C PHE A 356 -1.14 -22.50 -3.75
N GLU A 357 -1.35 -22.78 -2.46
CA GLU A 357 -0.34 -23.42 -1.61
C GLU A 357 0.06 -24.78 -2.17
N ALA A 358 -0.90 -25.61 -2.57
CA ALA A 358 -0.63 -26.94 -3.16
C ALA A 358 0.16 -26.82 -4.48
N MET A 359 -0.06 -25.77 -5.26
CA MET A 359 0.72 -25.48 -6.45
C MET A 359 2.12 -24.90 -6.14
N GLY A 360 2.44 -24.64 -4.86
CA GLY A 360 3.73 -24.12 -4.42
C GLY A 360 3.82 -22.59 -4.41
N PHE A 361 2.68 -21.90 -4.34
CA PHE A 361 2.58 -20.46 -4.12
C PHE A 361 2.08 -20.21 -2.70
N PRO A 362 2.96 -19.83 -1.74
CA PRO A 362 2.52 -19.43 -0.42
C PRO A 362 1.51 -18.29 -0.52
N MET A 363 0.35 -18.47 0.10
CA MET A 363 -0.72 -17.49 0.06
C MET A 363 -1.23 -17.20 1.46
N PHE A 364 -1.12 -15.94 1.87
CA PHE A 364 -1.55 -15.45 3.15
C PHE A 364 -2.80 -14.60 3.02
N GLN A 365 -3.65 -14.61 4.01
CA GLN A 365 -4.69 -13.60 4.14
C GLN A 365 -4.50 -12.81 5.43
N GLY A 366 -4.92 -11.54 5.39
CA GLY A 366 -4.92 -10.65 6.54
C GLY A 366 -6.29 -10.03 6.75
N TYR A 367 -6.49 -9.54 7.97
CA TYR A 367 -7.65 -8.79 8.43
C TYR A 367 -7.20 -7.46 9.00
N GLY A 368 -7.95 -6.42 8.71
CA GLY A 368 -7.69 -5.09 9.22
C GLY A 368 -8.75 -4.09 8.77
N MET A 369 -8.61 -2.88 9.24
CA MET A 369 -9.47 -1.74 8.92
C MET A 369 -8.64 -0.47 8.87
N THR A 370 -9.08 0.53 8.12
CA THR A 370 -8.38 1.80 8.00
C THR A 370 -8.12 2.43 9.37
N GLU A 371 -9.06 2.31 10.29
CA GLU A 371 -9.00 2.81 11.66
C GLU A 371 -7.88 2.17 12.52
N ASN A 372 -7.19 1.13 12.00
CA ASN A 372 -6.04 0.49 12.66
C ASN A 372 -4.77 0.47 11.80
N ALA A 373 -4.64 1.34 10.81
CA ALA A 373 -3.45 1.66 10.02
C ALA A 373 -2.76 0.56 9.18
N PRO A 374 -3.33 -0.44 8.54
CA PRO A 374 -4.65 -1.04 8.73
C PRO A 374 -4.66 -2.43 9.37
N ILE A 375 -3.51 -3.17 9.47
CA ILE A 375 -3.47 -4.61 9.76
C ILE A 375 -3.65 -4.90 11.26
N ILE A 376 -4.57 -5.81 11.57
CA ILE A 376 -4.84 -6.35 12.91
C ILE A 376 -4.31 -7.78 13.05
N ALA A 377 -4.55 -8.63 12.03
CA ALA A 377 -4.11 -10.01 12.00
C ALA A 377 -3.69 -10.42 10.58
N VAL A 378 -2.70 -11.28 10.45
CA VAL A 378 -2.25 -11.80 9.16
C VAL A 378 -1.64 -13.19 9.29
N ASN A 379 -1.92 -14.07 8.32
CA ASN A 379 -1.21 -15.32 8.16
C ASN A 379 0.27 -15.07 7.82
N ARG A 380 1.13 -16.01 8.20
CA ARG A 380 2.57 -15.88 7.98
C ARG A 380 3.22 -17.23 7.71
N ASP A 381 4.46 -17.21 7.24
CA ASP A 381 5.29 -18.36 6.85
C ASP A 381 5.34 -19.51 7.87
N ARG A 382 5.24 -19.18 9.15
CA ARG A 382 5.32 -20.14 10.25
C ARG A 382 3.98 -20.46 10.91
N CYS A 383 2.91 -19.78 10.49
CA CYS A 383 1.56 -19.95 11.02
C CYS A 383 0.54 -19.48 9.98
N SER A 384 0.17 -20.36 9.07
CA SER A 384 -0.87 -20.12 8.07
C SER A 384 -2.03 -21.07 8.24
N LYS A 385 -3.25 -20.54 8.14
CA LYS A 385 -4.49 -21.27 8.14
C LYS A 385 -5.44 -20.66 7.11
N ALA A 386 -5.77 -21.42 6.08
CA ALA A 386 -6.50 -20.93 4.91
C ALA A 386 -7.92 -20.40 5.22
N ASP A 387 -8.52 -20.81 6.34
CA ASP A 387 -9.85 -20.43 6.78
C ASP A 387 -9.83 -19.46 7.99
N ALA A 388 -8.70 -18.78 8.21
CA ALA A 388 -8.53 -17.79 9.27
C ALA A 388 -7.66 -16.63 8.80
N ALA A 389 -7.92 -15.44 9.36
CA ALA A 389 -7.12 -14.24 9.09
C ALA A 389 -5.67 -14.32 9.62
N GLY A 390 -5.37 -15.34 10.41
CA GLY A 390 -4.04 -15.52 10.99
C GLY A 390 -3.94 -15.03 12.45
N PRO A 391 -2.74 -15.12 13.04
CA PRO A 391 -2.49 -14.60 14.37
C PRO A 391 -2.51 -13.07 14.41
N VAL A 392 -2.86 -12.53 15.58
CA VAL A 392 -2.86 -11.07 15.85
C VAL A 392 -1.44 -10.51 15.75
N MET A 393 -1.34 -9.33 15.18
CA MET A 393 -0.08 -8.61 15.02
C MET A 393 0.59 -8.28 16.37
N PRO A 394 1.92 -8.28 16.45
CA PRO A 394 2.63 -7.81 17.63
C PRO A 394 2.20 -6.38 17.99
N GLY A 395 2.04 -6.11 19.30
CA GLY A 395 1.63 -4.80 19.79
C GLY A 395 0.16 -4.47 19.63
N THR A 396 -0.66 -5.39 19.11
CA THR A 396 -2.12 -5.27 19.03
C THR A 396 -2.77 -6.28 19.96
N GLU A 397 -3.72 -5.82 20.76
CA GLU A 397 -4.62 -6.66 21.56
C GLU A 397 -5.97 -6.74 20.85
N VAL A 398 -6.57 -7.93 20.83
CA VAL A 398 -7.86 -8.18 20.19
C VAL A 398 -8.78 -8.92 21.14
N LYS A 399 -10.05 -8.51 21.19
CA LYS A 399 -11.13 -9.24 21.87
C LYS A 399 -12.32 -9.37 20.92
N ILE A 400 -13.09 -10.42 21.13
CA ILE A 400 -14.44 -10.59 20.56
C ILE A 400 -15.42 -10.27 21.68
N ILE A 401 -16.31 -9.31 21.44
CA ILE A 401 -17.38 -8.94 22.38
C ILE A 401 -18.74 -9.31 21.78
N ASP A 402 -19.76 -9.39 22.61
CA ASP A 402 -21.15 -9.69 22.24
C ASP A 402 -21.28 -10.94 21.34
N ALA A 403 -20.44 -11.95 21.64
CA ALA A 403 -20.40 -13.19 20.89
C ALA A 403 -21.69 -14.01 21.06
N ASN A 404 -22.27 -14.46 19.94
CA ASN A 404 -23.40 -15.41 19.93
C ASN A 404 -22.94 -16.83 20.33
N GLU A 405 -23.87 -17.79 20.31
CA GLU A 405 -23.60 -19.19 20.65
C GLU A 405 -22.54 -19.86 19.76
N GLU A 406 -22.36 -19.37 18.54
CA GLU A 406 -21.33 -19.83 17.58
C GLU A 406 -19.98 -19.14 17.79
N GLY A 407 -19.88 -18.19 18.74
CA GLY A 407 -18.67 -17.41 19.01
C GLY A 407 -18.41 -16.28 18.00
N ILE A 408 -19.42 -15.89 17.23
CA ILE A 408 -19.38 -14.76 16.28
C ILE A 408 -19.80 -13.50 17.02
N GLY A 409 -18.95 -12.49 17.06
CA GLY A 409 -19.19 -11.22 17.74
C GLY A 409 -18.42 -10.07 17.14
N GLU A 410 -18.52 -8.91 17.76
CA GLU A 410 -17.79 -7.71 17.36
C GLU A 410 -16.31 -7.82 17.71
N VAL A 411 -15.45 -7.40 16.78
CA VAL A 411 -13.98 -7.39 16.96
C VAL A 411 -13.55 -6.02 17.46
N ILE A 412 -13.06 -5.96 18.68
CA ILE A 412 -12.40 -4.76 19.21
C ILE A 412 -10.89 -4.98 19.29
N CYS A 413 -10.14 -3.89 19.00
CA CYS A 413 -8.69 -3.94 19.06
C CYS A 413 -8.11 -2.71 19.80
N LYS A 414 -6.93 -2.92 20.42
CA LYS A 414 -6.17 -1.88 21.10
C LYS A 414 -4.71 -1.98 20.68
N GLY A 415 -4.08 -0.82 20.44
CA GLY A 415 -2.66 -0.76 20.11
C GLY A 415 -2.25 0.58 19.52
N PRO A 416 -0.96 0.80 19.29
CA PRO A 416 -0.42 2.08 18.80
C PRO A 416 -0.84 2.39 17.35
N SER A 417 -1.38 1.41 16.61
CA SER A 417 -1.86 1.59 15.24
C SER A 417 -3.30 2.13 15.17
N VAL A 418 -4.02 2.21 16.30
CA VAL A 418 -5.40 2.73 16.33
C VAL A 418 -5.41 4.21 15.98
N MET A 419 -6.35 4.62 15.15
CA MET A 419 -6.54 6.01 14.70
C MET A 419 -6.63 7.03 15.83
N MET A 420 -6.46 8.30 15.50
CA MET A 420 -6.69 9.41 16.45
C MET A 420 -8.17 9.71 16.68
N GLY A 421 -9.03 9.31 15.75
CA GLY A 421 -10.47 9.52 15.72
C GLY A 421 -10.97 9.83 14.32
N TYR A 422 -12.26 10.16 14.22
CA TYR A 422 -12.86 10.64 12.97
C TYR A 422 -12.82 12.17 12.92
N PHE A 423 -12.42 12.69 11.77
CA PHE A 423 -12.29 14.13 11.53
C PHE A 423 -13.66 14.82 11.54
N ASP A 424 -13.80 15.86 12.36
CA ASP A 424 -15.04 16.62 12.57
C ASP A 424 -16.26 15.75 12.94
N ASP A 425 -16.03 14.60 13.63
CA ASP A 425 -17.08 13.68 14.06
C ASP A 425 -16.75 13.06 15.42
N GLU A 426 -16.97 13.85 16.50
CA GLU A 426 -16.70 13.40 17.86
C GLU A 426 -17.65 12.29 18.32
N GLU A 427 -18.91 12.28 17.85
CA GLU A 427 -19.88 11.26 18.22
C GLU A 427 -19.44 9.90 17.66
N ALA A 428 -19.16 9.80 16.37
CA ALA A 428 -18.63 8.57 15.77
C ALA A 428 -17.28 8.17 16.38
N THR A 429 -16.45 9.13 16.79
CA THR A 429 -15.19 8.82 17.48
C THR A 429 -15.43 8.14 18.83
N LYS A 430 -16.36 8.66 19.65
CA LYS A 430 -16.71 8.09 20.96
C LYS A 430 -17.37 6.71 20.85
N GLU A 431 -18.09 6.46 19.76
CA GLU A 431 -18.66 5.14 19.47
C GLU A 431 -17.58 4.12 19.06
N ALA A 432 -16.57 4.56 18.29
CA ALA A 432 -15.54 3.68 17.76
C ALA A 432 -14.36 3.46 18.71
N ILE A 433 -14.02 4.42 19.56
CA ILE A 433 -12.88 4.37 20.49
C ILE A 433 -13.45 4.42 21.93
N VAL A 434 -13.48 3.25 22.58
CA VAL A 434 -14.06 3.04 23.93
C VAL A 434 -12.95 2.95 24.98
#